data_d5d8767662ac85e1db530900b6e33d0f
#
_entry.id   d5d8767662ac85e1db530900b6e33d0f
#
_cell.length_a   1.000
_cell.length_b   1.000
_cell.length_c   1.000
_cell.angle_alpha   90.00
_cell.angle_beta   90.00
_cell.angle_gamma   90.00
#
_symmetry.space_group_name_H-M   'P 1'
#
loop_
_entity.id
_entity.type
_entity.pdbx_description
1 polymer ?
#
loop_
_entity_poly.entity_id
_entity_poly.type
_entity_poly.pdbx_seq_one_letter_code
_entity_poly.pdbx_strand_id
1 'polypeptide(L)'
;MGQLPPVMDRPAYACEGHAKESWNLFTTVVTLDTVYRQDGQSNDQRLFRHLLMNVRDAIPTIEDWKVLMTRTDSKLDASTKESFNKATHLFATNDDVHNHNKRCLVSLNHPVARSVATRSNNNNNMEADEENLDNEVLLAVGARVMLTSNLWTDAGLVNGALGVVEDIVYNPGTSPLDPPTYVLVTSDNYVGVPWD
;
A
#
# COMPACT_ATOMS: atom_id res chain seq x y z
N MET A 1 -8.67 9.83 -8.29
CA MET A 1 -8.14 8.76 -9.15
C MET A 1 -9.32 8.01 -9.70
N GLY A 2 -9.54 8.07 -11.00
CA GLY A 2 -10.49 7.20 -11.66
C GLY A 2 -9.99 5.76 -11.54
N GLN A 3 -10.90 4.83 -11.32
CA GLN A 3 -10.60 3.42 -11.50
C GLN A 3 -10.08 3.20 -12.93
N LEU A 4 -9.30 2.15 -13.14
CA LEU A 4 -8.84 1.80 -14.47
C LEU A 4 -10.03 1.74 -15.43
N PRO A 5 -9.92 2.31 -16.65
CA PRO A 5 -11.00 2.23 -17.62
C PRO A 5 -11.30 0.77 -17.93
N PRO A 6 -12.53 0.47 -18.32
CA PRO A 6 -12.86 -0.87 -18.80
C PRO A 6 -11.90 -1.23 -19.94
N VAL A 7 -11.63 -2.49 -20.08
CA VAL A 7 -10.58 -3.17 -20.85
C VAL A 7 -10.54 -2.85 -22.36
N MET A 8 -11.24 -1.82 -22.83
CA MET A 8 -11.53 -1.58 -24.24
C MET A 8 -10.39 -1.00 -25.07
N ASP A 9 -9.40 -0.34 -24.45
CA ASP A 9 -8.41 0.45 -25.19
C ASP A 9 -6.95 -0.04 -25.06
N ARG A 10 -6.73 -1.22 -24.47
CA ARG A 10 -5.38 -1.78 -24.38
C ARG A 10 -5.16 -2.88 -25.42
N PRO A 11 -4.11 -2.77 -26.26
CA PRO A 11 -3.80 -3.81 -27.28
C PRO A 11 -3.57 -5.21 -26.69
N ALA A 12 -3.14 -5.31 -25.40
CA ALA A 12 -2.94 -6.59 -24.71
C ALA A 12 -4.26 -7.32 -24.38
N TYR A 13 -5.39 -6.62 -24.41
CA TYR A 13 -6.73 -7.18 -24.21
C TYR A 13 -7.56 -7.13 -25.50
N ALA A 14 -6.93 -7.15 -26.64
CA ALA A 14 -7.58 -7.39 -27.93
C ALA A 14 -8.22 -8.79 -28.01
N CYS A 15 -8.86 -9.23 -26.95
CA CYS A 15 -9.93 -10.21 -26.98
C CYS A 15 -11.18 -9.49 -27.54
N GLU A 16 -10.99 -8.92 -28.74
CA GLU A 16 -11.87 -9.06 -29.87
C GLU A 16 -13.36 -8.87 -29.56
N GLY A 17 -13.84 -7.65 -29.67
CA GLY A 17 -15.28 -7.38 -29.79
C GLY A 17 -16.14 -7.66 -28.56
N HIS A 18 -16.01 -8.83 -27.96
CA HIS A 18 -16.86 -9.34 -26.88
C HIS A 18 -16.80 -8.51 -25.58
N ALA A 19 -15.63 -7.97 -25.23
CA ALA A 19 -15.52 -7.14 -24.01
C ALA A 19 -16.31 -5.83 -24.16
N LYS A 20 -16.29 -5.23 -25.33
CA LYS A 20 -17.05 -4.01 -25.64
C LYS A 20 -18.56 -4.30 -25.73
N GLU A 21 -18.93 -5.42 -26.33
CA GLU A 21 -20.32 -5.87 -26.39
C GLU A 21 -20.87 -6.12 -24.97
N SER A 22 -20.11 -6.84 -24.12
CA SER A 22 -20.49 -7.06 -22.74
C SER A 22 -20.61 -5.77 -21.94
N TRP A 23 -19.70 -4.82 -22.14
CA TRP A 23 -19.78 -3.50 -21.49
C TRP A 23 -21.03 -2.73 -21.91
N ASN A 24 -21.40 -2.78 -23.18
CA ASN A 24 -22.59 -2.09 -23.70
C ASN A 24 -23.93 -2.65 -23.18
N LEU A 25 -23.92 -3.82 -22.53
CA LEU A 25 -25.12 -4.36 -21.88
C LEU A 25 -25.46 -3.62 -20.57
N PHE A 26 -24.49 -2.91 -19.96
CA PHE A 26 -24.74 -2.11 -18.77
C PHE A 26 -25.38 -0.77 -19.19
N THR A 27 -26.66 -0.63 -18.95
CA THR A 27 -27.44 0.56 -19.32
C THR A 27 -27.75 1.50 -18.16
N THR A 28 -27.44 1.07 -16.94
CA THR A 28 -27.72 1.82 -15.71
C THR A 28 -26.42 2.12 -14.96
N VAL A 29 -26.25 3.37 -14.56
CA VAL A 29 -25.12 3.83 -13.76
C VAL A 29 -25.63 4.27 -12.38
N VAL A 30 -25.00 3.78 -11.33
CA VAL A 30 -25.22 4.23 -9.96
C VAL A 30 -23.96 4.97 -9.50
N THR A 31 -24.09 6.23 -9.15
CA THR A 31 -22.99 7.05 -8.63
C THR A 31 -23.02 7.04 -7.11
N LEU A 32 -21.86 6.70 -6.49
CA LEU A 32 -21.69 6.78 -5.04
C LEU A 32 -21.09 8.14 -4.68
N ASP A 33 -21.86 8.99 -4.02
CA ASP A 33 -21.47 10.37 -3.73
C ASP A 33 -20.88 10.56 -2.32
N THR A 34 -21.09 9.60 -1.43
CA THR A 34 -20.62 9.70 -0.04
C THR A 34 -19.15 9.39 0.08
N VAL A 35 -18.37 10.34 0.60
CA VAL A 35 -16.93 10.18 0.85
C VAL A 35 -16.70 9.73 2.28
N TYR A 36 -16.43 8.44 2.50
CA TYR A 36 -16.20 7.86 3.83
C TYR A 36 -14.76 8.01 4.34
N ARG A 37 -13.77 8.03 3.45
CA ARG A 37 -12.35 8.07 3.84
C ARG A 37 -11.88 9.41 4.40
N GLN A 38 -12.57 10.50 4.06
CA GLN A 38 -12.32 11.86 4.55
C GLN A 38 -13.63 12.44 5.14
N ASP A 39 -14.16 11.81 6.17
CA ASP A 39 -15.42 12.17 6.81
C ASP A 39 -15.33 13.33 7.81
N GLY A 40 -14.11 13.76 8.13
CA GLY A 40 -13.87 14.85 9.08
C GLY A 40 -14.56 16.17 8.73
N GLN A 41 -14.98 16.92 9.76
CA GLN A 41 -15.81 18.12 9.64
C GLN A 41 -15.06 19.45 9.82
N SER A 42 -13.73 19.40 10.08
CA SER A 42 -12.92 20.63 10.16
C SER A 42 -12.84 21.38 8.83
N ASN A 43 -12.57 22.67 8.87
CA ASN A 43 -12.40 23.47 7.64
C ASN A 43 -11.27 22.94 6.76
N ASP A 44 -10.16 22.53 7.36
CA ASP A 44 -9.01 21.99 6.63
C ASP A 44 -9.37 20.68 5.91
N GLN A 45 -10.14 19.80 6.57
CA GLN A 45 -10.60 18.56 5.98
C GLN A 45 -11.59 18.79 4.85
N ARG A 46 -12.47 19.79 4.97
CA ARG A 46 -13.39 20.17 3.89
C ARG A 46 -12.64 20.73 2.68
N LEU A 47 -11.68 21.63 2.92
CA LEU A 47 -10.80 22.18 1.87
C LEU A 47 -10.02 21.08 1.17
N PHE A 48 -9.41 20.17 1.93
CA PHE A 48 -8.65 19.05 1.38
C PHE A 48 -9.53 18.11 0.56
N ARG A 49 -10.72 17.79 1.05
CA ARG A 49 -11.71 16.97 0.31
C ARG A 49 -12.10 17.63 -1.02
N HIS A 50 -12.42 18.93 -0.98
CA HIS A 50 -12.76 19.70 -2.18
C HIS A 50 -11.61 19.69 -3.19
N LEU A 51 -10.37 19.92 -2.74
CA LEU A 51 -9.18 19.84 -3.56
C LEU A 51 -9.04 18.45 -4.22
N LEU A 52 -9.20 17.37 -3.44
CA LEU A 52 -9.10 16.01 -3.98
C LEU A 52 -10.17 15.74 -5.05
N MET A 53 -11.38 16.24 -4.87
CA MET A 53 -12.45 16.10 -5.85
C MET A 53 -12.13 16.89 -7.13
N ASN A 54 -11.65 18.12 -7.02
CA ASN A 54 -11.25 18.93 -8.18
C ASN A 54 -10.10 18.25 -8.97
N VAL A 55 -9.11 17.69 -8.26
CA VAL A 55 -8.02 16.95 -8.91
C VAL A 55 -8.55 15.68 -9.58
N ARG A 56 -9.46 14.95 -8.93
CA ARG A 56 -10.08 13.76 -9.52
C ARG A 56 -10.80 14.07 -10.83
N ASP A 57 -11.54 15.20 -10.84
CA ASP A 57 -12.37 15.59 -11.98
C ASP A 57 -11.57 16.39 -13.04
N ALA A 58 -10.25 16.51 -12.84
CA ALA A 58 -9.31 17.24 -13.71
C ALA A 58 -9.64 18.74 -13.89
N ILE A 59 -10.22 19.37 -12.84
CA ILE A 59 -10.58 20.79 -12.80
C ILE A 59 -9.92 21.54 -11.62
N PRO A 60 -8.63 21.29 -11.30
CA PRO A 60 -7.98 21.96 -10.17
C PRO A 60 -7.92 23.47 -10.41
N THR A 61 -8.16 24.24 -9.35
CA THR A 61 -8.11 25.70 -9.36
C THR A 61 -6.73 26.22 -8.93
N ILE A 62 -6.48 27.54 -9.13
CA ILE A 62 -5.28 28.19 -8.61
C ILE A 62 -5.25 28.16 -7.08
N GLU A 63 -6.41 28.25 -6.43
CA GLU A 63 -6.56 28.15 -4.98
C GLU A 63 -6.16 26.75 -4.47
N ASP A 64 -6.57 25.70 -5.13
CA ASP A 64 -6.15 24.32 -4.84
C ASP A 64 -4.63 24.19 -4.94
N TRP A 65 -4.04 24.74 -6.00
CA TRP A 65 -2.59 24.78 -6.17
C TRP A 65 -1.88 25.51 -5.02
N LYS A 66 -2.38 26.66 -4.58
CA LYS A 66 -1.81 27.41 -3.46
C LYS A 66 -1.83 26.57 -2.17
N VAL A 67 -2.93 25.84 -1.91
CA VAL A 67 -3.03 24.92 -0.75
C VAL A 67 -1.96 23.83 -0.84
N LEU A 68 -1.81 23.17 -1.98
CA LEU A 68 -0.76 22.15 -2.19
C LEU A 68 0.64 22.72 -1.98
N MET A 69 0.91 23.91 -2.48
CA MET A 69 2.22 24.55 -2.33
C MET A 69 2.60 24.86 -0.88
N THR A 70 1.63 25.00 0.03
CA THR A 70 1.95 25.15 1.47
C THR A 70 2.47 23.86 2.10
N ARG A 71 2.26 22.71 1.47
CA ARG A 71 2.64 21.37 1.95
C ARG A 71 3.91 20.83 1.28
N THR A 72 4.61 21.65 0.54
CA THR A 72 5.92 21.26 -0.03
C THR A 72 6.99 21.24 1.06
N ASP A 73 7.96 20.32 0.94
CA ASP A 73 9.03 20.16 1.94
C ASP A 73 9.74 21.47 2.28
N SER A 74 10.00 22.33 1.28
CA SER A 74 10.65 23.62 1.47
C SER A 74 9.83 24.65 2.29
N LYS A 75 8.54 24.40 2.48
CA LYS A 75 7.61 25.30 3.21
C LYS A 75 7.25 24.78 4.60
N LEU A 76 7.53 23.52 4.88
CA LEU A 76 7.24 22.92 6.18
C LEU A 76 8.32 23.28 7.21
N ASP A 77 7.90 23.62 8.41
CA ASP A 77 8.80 23.77 9.55
C ASP A 77 9.33 22.41 10.06
N ALA A 78 10.37 22.42 10.88
CA ALA A 78 11.03 21.22 11.36
C ALA A 78 10.07 20.29 12.16
N SER A 79 9.20 20.87 12.97
CA SER A 79 8.23 20.11 13.79
C SER A 79 7.22 19.38 12.90
N THR A 80 6.69 20.07 11.88
CA THR A 80 5.77 19.47 10.91
C THR A 80 6.46 18.36 10.11
N LYS A 81 7.71 18.56 9.65
CA LYS A 81 8.48 17.51 8.97
C LYS A 81 8.67 16.27 9.85
N GLU A 82 8.98 16.47 11.11
CA GLU A 82 9.14 15.37 12.06
C GLU A 82 7.86 14.52 12.21
N SER A 83 6.69 15.15 12.16
CA SER A 83 5.41 14.44 12.20
C SER A 83 5.18 13.49 11.02
N PHE A 84 5.85 13.74 9.89
CA PHE A 84 5.79 12.90 8.69
C PHE A 84 6.84 11.79 8.65
N ASN A 85 7.78 11.71 9.60
CA ASN A 85 8.83 10.68 9.59
C ASN A 85 8.29 9.24 9.63
N LYS A 86 7.09 9.05 10.18
CA LYS A 86 6.41 7.74 10.22
C LYS A 86 5.30 7.58 9.18
N ALA A 87 5.12 8.58 8.34
CA ALA A 87 4.09 8.52 7.30
C ALA A 87 4.48 7.57 6.18
N THR A 88 3.48 7.00 5.50
CA THR A 88 3.68 6.23 4.29
C THR A 88 4.12 7.15 3.15
N HIS A 89 5.22 6.82 2.50
CA HIS A 89 5.76 7.56 1.37
C HIS A 89 5.29 6.94 0.05
N LEU A 90 4.88 7.78 -0.89
CA LEU A 90 4.47 7.36 -2.23
C LEU A 90 5.53 7.80 -3.24
N PHE A 91 5.91 6.91 -4.13
CA PHE A 91 6.89 7.13 -5.18
C PHE A 91 6.30 6.78 -6.55
N ALA A 92 6.87 7.36 -7.60
CA ALA A 92 6.43 7.13 -8.97
C ALA A 92 6.96 5.80 -9.55
N THR A 93 8.09 5.30 -9.04
CA THR A 93 8.75 4.09 -9.52
C THR A 93 9.02 3.10 -8.40
N ASN A 94 9.06 1.80 -8.73
CA ASN A 94 9.40 0.75 -7.77
C ASN A 94 10.85 0.88 -7.30
N ASP A 95 11.77 1.35 -8.14
CA ASP A 95 13.17 1.56 -7.76
C ASP A 95 13.31 2.61 -6.65
N ASP A 96 12.53 3.69 -6.72
CA ASP A 96 12.50 4.69 -5.67
C ASP A 96 11.94 4.15 -4.36
N VAL A 97 10.90 3.30 -4.42
CA VAL A 97 10.36 2.58 -3.27
C VAL A 97 11.44 1.69 -2.64
N HIS A 98 12.11 0.84 -3.43
CA HIS A 98 13.17 -0.04 -2.94
C HIS A 98 14.32 0.75 -2.30
N ASN A 99 14.77 1.81 -2.94
CA ASN A 99 15.85 2.66 -2.43
C ASN A 99 15.45 3.37 -1.12
N HIS A 100 14.20 3.81 -1.01
CA HIS A 100 13.68 4.40 0.21
C HIS A 100 13.61 3.38 1.34
N ASN A 101 12.99 2.22 1.10
CA ASN A 101 12.85 1.16 2.08
C ASN A 101 14.22 0.65 2.58
N LYS A 102 15.19 0.47 1.68
CA LYS A 102 16.55 0.10 2.04
C LYS A 102 17.21 1.13 2.98
N ARG A 103 17.06 2.42 2.70
CA ARG A 103 17.58 3.49 3.59
C ARG A 103 16.90 3.45 4.96
N CYS A 104 15.58 3.25 5.00
CA CYS A 104 14.85 3.10 6.26
C CYS A 104 15.33 1.89 7.06
N LEU A 105 15.52 0.72 6.43
CA LEU A 105 16.04 -0.48 7.11
C LEU A 105 17.44 -0.24 7.67
N VAL A 106 18.35 0.38 6.90
CA VAL A 106 19.69 0.70 7.39
C VAL A 106 19.64 1.66 8.57
N SER A 107 18.73 2.63 8.57
CA SER A 107 18.60 3.60 9.67
C SER A 107 18.13 3.00 10.99
N LEU A 108 17.49 1.83 10.96
CA LEU A 108 17.09 1.10 12.16
C LEU A 108 18.28 0.54 12.96
N ASN A 109 19.44 0.36 12.30
CA ASN A 109 20.65 -0.18 12.88
C ASN A 109 20.45 -1.55 13.60
N HIS A 110 19.55 -2.38 13.07
CA HIS A 110 19.27 -3.75 13.50
C HIS A 110 19.71 -4.74 12.41
N PRO A 111 19.99 -6.00 12.77
CA PRO A 111 20.22 -7.06 11.81
C PRO A 111 19.04 -7.19 10.84
N VAL A 112 19.34 -7.40 9.55
CA VAL A 112 18.33 -7.55 8.51
C VAL A 112 18.18 -9.03 8.18
N ALA A 113 16.99 -9.57 8.41
CA ALA A 113 16.59 -10.88 7.93
C ALA A 113 16.22 -10.80 6.46
N ARG A 114 16.65 -11.83 5.71
CA ARG A 114 16.36 -11.97 4.29
C ARG A 114 15.53 -13.21 4.08
N SER A 115 14.36 -13.06 3.49
CA SER A 115 13.54 -14.19 3.06
C SER A 115 13.42 -14.17 1.54
N VAL A 116 13.76 -15.28 0.90
CA VAL A 116 13.70 -15.44 -0.56
C VAL A 116 12.59 -16.41 -0.91
N ALA A 117 11.75 -16.03 -1.87
CA ALA A 117 10.66 -16.88 -2.33
C ALA A 117 11.20 -18.18 -2.94
N THR A 118 10.66 -19.31 -2.48
CA THR A 118 10.95 -20.63 -3.05
C THR A 118 9.76 -21.05 -3.90
N ARG A 119 9.97 -21.24 -5.21
CA ARG A 119 8.94 -21.75 -6.11
C ARG A 119 8.95 -23.27 -6.08
N SER A 120 7.82 -23.87 -5.74
CA SER A 120 7.62 -25.31 -5.92
C SER A 120 7.28 -25.58 -7.39
N ASN A 121 8.08 -26.39 -8.08
CA ASN A 121 7.92 -26.72 -9.50
C ASN A 121 6.73 -27.63 -9.82
N ASN A 122 5.85 -27.95 -8.86
CA ASN A 122 4.87 -29.03 -9.01
C ASN A 122 3.44 -28.62 -9.40
N ASN A 123 3.13 -27.33 -9.60
CA ASN A 123 1.79 -26.93 -10.02
C ASN A 123 1.81 -25.94 -11.19
N ASN A 124 1.41 -26.44 -12.37
CA ASN A 124 1.14 -25.62 -13.56
C ASN A 124 -0.14 -24.74 -13.44
N ASN A 125 -0.79 -24.70 -12.29
CA ASN A 125 -1.93 -23.85 -11.99
C ASN A 125 -1.56 -22.88 -10.87
N MET A 126 -0.72 -21.86 -11.18
CA MET A 126 -0.54 -20.73 -10.30
C MET A 126 -1.81 -19.88 -10.34
N GLU A 127 -2.46 -19.71 -9.19
CA GLU A 127 -3.55 -18.75 -9.06
C GLU A 127 -2.97 -17.33 -9.22
N ALA A 128 -3.74 -16.42 -9.79
CA ALA A 128 -3.31 -15.04 -10.13
C ALA A 128 -2.78 -14.24 -8.92
N ASP A 129 -3.06 -14.67 -7.70
CA ASP A 129 -2.59 -14.02 -6.46
C ASP A 129 -1.10 -14.23 -6.18
N GLU A 130 -0.47 -15.25 -6.74
CA GLU A 130 0.98 -15.52 -6.55
C GLU A 130 1.87 -14.59 -7.39
N GLU A 131 1.35 -13.94 -8.42
CA GLU A 131 2.11 -13.02 -9.28
C GLU A 131 2.50 -11.70 -8.58
N ASN A 132 1.87 -11.38 -7.43
CA ASN A 132 2.11 -10.15 -6.69
C ASN A 132 3.06 -10.32 -5.48
N LEU A 133 3.64 -11.49 -5.28
CA LEU A 133 4.60 -11.72 -4.22
C LEU A 133 6.01 -11.28 -4.65
N ASP A 134 6.67 -10.52 -3.77
CA ASP A 134 8.07 -10.15 -3.97
C ASP A 134 8.98 -11.40 -3.93
N ASN A 135 9.95 -11.46 -4.84
CA ASN A 135 10.93 -12.55 -4.86
C ASN A 135 11.84 -12.55 -3.62
N GLU A 136 11.94 -11.42 -2.95
CA GLU A 136 12.77 -11.21 -1.78
C GLU A 136 12.13 -10.21 -0.84
N VAL A 137 12.07 -10.55 0.45
CA VAL A 137 11.60 -9.66 1.51
C VAL A 137 12.74 -9.44 2.50
N LEU A 138 13.04 -8.18 2.78
CA LEU A 138 14.01 -7.74 3.78
C LEU A 138 13.29 -7.19 5.00
N LEU A 139 13.58 -7.72 6.18
CA LEU A 139 12.92 -7.36 7.42
C LEU A 139 13.96 -7.08 8.51
N ALA A 140 13.65 -6.14 9.40
CA ALA A 140 14.41 -5.88 10.61
C ALA A 140 13.45 -5.56 11.76
N VAL A 141 13.84 -5.80 12.98
CA VAL A 141 13.08 -5.38 14.17
C VAL A 141 12.90 -3.86 14.12
N GLY A 142 11.70 -3.38 14.36
CA GLY A 142 11.32 -1.96 14.25
C GLY A 142 10.92 -1.52 12.82
N ALA A 143 11.03 -2.39 11.83
CA ALA A 143 10.61 -2.04 10.45
C ALA A 143 9.10 -1.88 10.33
N ARG A 144 8.67 -0.83 9.64
CA ARG A 144 7.26 -0.67 9.19
C ARG A 144 6.99 -1.63 8.04
N VAL A 145 5.92 -2.37 8.16
CA VAL A 145 5.50 -3.35 7.16
C VAL A 145 4.04 -3.14 6.78
N MET A 146 3.67 -3.62 5.61
CA MET A 146 2.30 -3.60 5.12
C MET A 146 1.91 -5.00 4.66
N LEU A 147 0.73 -5.45 5.08
CA LEU A 147 0.15 -6.70 4.63
C LEU A 147 -0.30 -6.55 3.17
N THR A 148 0.08 -7.48 2.31
CA THR A 148 -0.20 -7.45 0.86
C THR A 148 -1.38 -8.32 0.44
N SER A 149 -1.98 -9.06 1.39
CA SER A 149 -3.15 -9.90 1.15
C SER A 149 -4.12 -9.85 2.33
N ASN A 150 -5.37 -10.29 2.11
CA ASN A 150 -6.34 -10.42 3.18
C ASN A 150 -6.12 -11.74 3.92
N LEU A 151 -5.73 -11.67 5.21
CA LEU A 151 -5.55 -12.84 6.07
C LEU A 151 -6.78 -13.09 6.95
N TRP A 152 -7.27 -12.05 7.62
CA TRP A 152 -8.39 -12.14 8.54
C TRP A 152 -9.12 -10.80 8.60
N THR A 153 -10.10 -10.65 7.72
CA THR A 153 -10.82 -9.38 7.51
C THR A 153 -11.52 -8.88 8.78
N ASP A 154 -12.16 -9.78 9.53
CA ASP A 154 -12.90 -9.44 10.74
C ASP A 154 -11.99 -8.95 11.88
N ALA A 155 -10.72 -9.35 11.86
CA ALA A 155 -9.72 -8.92 12.83
C ALA A 155 -8.89 -7.70 12.35
N GLY A 156 -9.21 -7.13 11.19
CA GLY A 156 -8.49 -5.98 10.63
C GLY A 156 -7.20 -6.35 9.88
N LEU A 157 -6.90 -7.64 9.68
CA LEU A 157 -5.75 -8.10 8.90
C LEU A 157 -6.11 -8.18 7.41
N VAL A 158 -6.16 -7.03 6.80
CA VAL A 158 -6.54 -6.85 5.38
C VAL A 158 -5.37 -6.32 4.56
N ASN A 159 -5.44 -6.48 3.25
CA ASN A 159 -4.49 -5.87 2.33
C ASN A 159 -4.39 -4.35 2.59
N GLY A 160 -3.17 -3.87 2.76
CA GLY A 160 -2.90 -2.48 3.14
C GLY A 160 -2.83 -2.22 4.65
N ALA A 161 -3.12 -3.22 5.51
CA ALA A 161 -2.94 -3.08 6.95
C ALA A 161 -1.45 -2.88 7.29
N LEU A 162 -1.18 -1.88 8.13
CA LEU A 162 0.17 -1.51 8.53
C LEU A 162 0.51 -2.09 9.91
N GLY A 163 1.80 -2.30 10.14
CA GLY A 163 2.30 -2.77 11.42
C GLY A 163 3.79 -2.52 11.58
N VAL A 164 4.32 -2.92 12.73
CA VAL A 164 5.75 -2.85 13.06
C VAL A 164 6.25 -4.25 13.41
N VAL A 165 7.41 -4.62 12.89
CA VAL A 165 8.08 -5.87 13.25
C VAL A 165 8.60 -5.76 14.68
N GLU A 166 8.06 -6.59 15.57
CA GLU A 166 8.48 -6.66 16.99
C GLU A 166 9.63 -7.63 17.20
N ASP A 167 9.57 -8.79 16.53
CA ASP A 167 10.60 -9.81 16.66
C ASP A 167 10.69 -10.69 15.42
N ILE A 168 11.87 -11.31 15.23
CA ILE A 168 12.16 -12.23 14.13
C ILE A 168 12.75 -13.49 14.71
N VAL A 169 12.01 -14.59 14.64
CA VAL A 169 12.33 -15.83 15.33
C VAL A 169 12.85 -16.90 14.38
N TYR A 170 13.96 -17.53 14.79
CA TYR A 170 14.60 -18.63 14.10
C TYR A 170 14.57 -19.90 14.94
N ASN A 171 14.44 -21.05 14.31
CA ASN A 171 14.57 -22.31 15.00
C ASN A 171 16.03 -22.53 15.49
N PRO A 172 16.24 -23.17 16.64
CA PRO A 172 17.57 -23.53 17.06
C PRO A 172 18.32 -24.38 16.00
N GLY A 173 19.55 -23.96 15.67
CA GLY A 173 20.40 -24.67 14.71
C GLY A 173 20.18 -24.29 13.23
N THR A 174 19.32 -23.33 12.93
CA THR A 174 19.21 -22.75 11.55
C THR A 174 20.42 -21.88 11.22
N SER A 175 20.77 -21.84 9.95
CA SER A 175 21.79 -20.94 9.43
C SER A 175 21.29 -19.49 9.43
N PRO A 176 22.15 -18.48 9.63
CA PRO A 176 21.77 -17.08 9.42
C PRO A 176 21.28 -16.74 8.00
N LEU A 177 21.52 -17.64 7.05
CA LEU A 177 21.07 -17.53 5.66
C LEU A 177 19.70 -18.15 5.40
N ASP A 178 19.18 -18.92 6.36
CA ASP A 178 17.86 -19.52 6.27
C ASP A 178 16.78 -18.46 6.53
N PRO A 179 15.59 -18.60 5.93
CA PRO A 179 14.48 -17.71 6.24
C PRO A 179 14.07 -17.84 7.71
N PRO A 180 13.55 -16.79 8.34
CA PRO A 180 13.04 -16.87 9.69
C PRO A 180 11.86 -17.85 9.78
N THR A 181 11.70 -18.47 10.95
CA THR A 181 10.59 -19.42 11.17
C THR A 181 9.27 -18.68 11.24
N TYR A 182 9.24 -17.54 11.93
CA TYR A 182 8.11 -16.60 11.97
C TYR A 182 8.59 -15.21 12.34
N VAL A 183 7.74 -14.23 11.99
CA VAL A 183 7.94 -12.82 12.28
C VAL A 183 6.76 -12.34 13.11
N LEU A 184 7.02 -11.73 14.27
CA LEU A 184 6.00 -11.12 15.09
C LEU A 184 5.80 -9.68 14.65
N VAL A 185 4.55 -9.31 14.39
CA VAL A 185 4.17 -7.97 13.91
C VAL A 185 3.05 -7.42 14.77
N THR A 186 3.26 -6.23 15.33
CA THR A 186 2.18 -5.45 15.95
C THR A 186 1.46 -4.68 14.87
N SER A 187 0.22 -5.04 14.56
CA SER A 187 -0.60 -4.34 13.57
C SER A 187 -1.28 -3.13 14.17
N ASP A 188 -1.31 -2.01 13.43
CA ASP A 188 -1.91 -0.75 13.90
C ASP A 188 -3.42 -0.84 14.13
N ASN A 189 -4.11 -1.69 13.39
CA ASN A 189 -5.58 -1.80 13.36
C ASN A 189 -6.10 -3.20 13.72
N TYR A 190 -5.32 -4.00 14.42
CA TYR A 190 -5.78 -5.33 14.87
C TYR A 190 -6.86 -5.19 15.93
N VAL A 191 -8.01 -5.82 15.70
CA VAL A 191 -9.17 -5.85 16.61
C VAL A 191 -9.54 -7.26 17.05
N GLY A 192 -8.67 -8.23 16.79
CA GLY A 192 -8.85 -9.61 17.22
C GLY A 192 -8.52 -9.83 18.70
N VAL A 193 -8.60 -11.09 19.13
CA VAL A 193 -8.23 -11.50 20.51
C VAL A 193 -6.73 -11.31 20.69
N PRO A 194 -6.27 -10.64 21.75
CA PRO A 194 -4.84 -10.54 22.05
C PRO A 194 -4.21 -11.94 22.22
N TRP A 195 -2.94 -12.05 21.82
CA TRP A 195 -2.13 -13.20 22.17
C TRP A 195 -1.66 -13.03 23.61
N ASP A 196 -2.02 -13.98 24.46
CA ASP A 196 -1.53 -14.09 25.85
C ASP A 196 -0.17 -14.81 25.88
#